data_a4a1e1be693da5e48e852359926534a0
#
_entry.id   a4a1e1be693da5e48e852359926534a0
#
_cell.length_a   1.000
_cell.length_b   1.000
_cell.length_c   1.000
_cell.angle_alpha   90.00
_cell.angle_beta   90.00
_cell.angle_gamma   90.00
#
_symmetry.space_group_name_H-M   'P 1'
#
loop_
_entity.id
_entity.type
_entity.pdbx_description
1 polymer ?
#
loop_
_entity_poly.entity_id
_entity_poly.type
_entity_poly.pdbx_seq_one_letter_code
_entity_poly.pdbx_strand_id
1 'polypeptide(L)'
;RVYVTQMPIFYEALLEFNKKTQQPLYLMEGVYVNEALVSQYNDAYGGDGALKESFQADIQNAVDVIHGNIQIEKVAGNAGGNYCADVSQWVIGWILGIEWPTEFVIGTNESHPEMTSFQGTYAQAENASPFEVFLAETAETAVSYEMKKYAQQRPVALSNWATTDPLEHPNEPNPDMEDAVSIDTEHITATNAFEA
;
A
#
# COMPACT_ATOMS: atom_id res chain seq x y z
N ARG A 1 0.13 11.26 -8.86
CA ARG A 1 0.21 9.90 -8.37
C ARG A 1 1.41 9.20 -9.00
N VAL A 2 2.22 8.56 -8.18
CA VAL A 2 3.27 7.65 -8.59
C VAL A 2 2.82 6.25 -8.15
N TYR A 3 2.67 5.32 -9.09
CA TYR A 3 2.07 4.00 -8.79
C TYR A 3 3.04 3.05 -8.09
N VAL A 4 4.33 3.15 -8.42
CA VAL A 4 5.41 2.34 -7.85
C VAL A 4 6.65 3.21 -7.68
N THR A 5 7.56 2.79 -6.84
CA THR A 5 8.87 3.43 -6.70
C THR A 5 9.52 3.68 -8.06
N GLN A 6 9.91 4.92 -8.30
CA GLN A 6 10.56 5.36 -9.53
C GLN A 6 12.08 5.27 -9.42
N MET A 7 12.79 5.45 -10.53
CA MET A 7 14.26 5.54 -10.52
C MET A 7 14.74 6.75 -9.72
N PRO A 8 15.95 6.71 -9.10
CA PRO A 8 16.48 7.82 -8.29
C PRO A 8 16.42 9.18 -8.98
N ILE A 9 16.68 9.22 -10.29
CA ILE A 9 16.65 10.46 -11.09
C ILE A 9 15.29 11.18 -11.04
N PHE A 10 14.18 10.45 -10.83
CA PHE A 10 12.85 11.05 -10.70
C PHE A 10 12.78 11.92 -9.43
N TYR A 11 13.22 11.37 -8.29
CA TYR A 11 13.18 12.08 -7.01
C TYR A 11 14.20 13.21 -6.95
N GLU A 12 15.36 13.04 -7.59
CA GLU A 12 16.37 14.10 -7.76
C GLU A 12 15.80 15.27 -8.56
N ALA A 13 15.13 15.00 -9.69
CA ALA A 13 14.51 16.01 -10.52
C ALA A 13 13.35 16.72 -9.80
N LEU A 14 12.52 15.97 -9.06
CA LEU A 14 11.45 16.53 -8.25
C LEU A 14 11.99 17.46 -7.15
N LEU A 15 13.02 17.02 -6.43
CA LEU A 15 13.68 17.82 -5.40
C LEU A 15 14.23 19.11 -5.98
N GLU A 16 14.92 19.03 -7.13
CA GLU A 16 15.51 20.18 -7.80
C GLU A 16 14.43 21.16 -8.29
N PHE A 17 13.35 20.65 -8.89
CA PHE A 17 12.22 21.45 -9.34
C PHE A 17 11.55 22.17 -8.17
N ASN A 18 11.17 21.42 -7.13
CA ASN A 18 10.43 21.97 -6.00
C ASN A 18 11.23 23.00 -5.19
N LYS A 19 12.55 22.86 -5.12
CA LYS A 19 13.41 23.89 -4.51
C LYS A 19 13.48 25.21 -5.28
N LYS A 20 13.16 25.22 -6.57
CA LYS A 20 13.27 26.39 -7.45
C LYS A 20 11.94 27.05 -7.76
N THR A 21 10.82 26.40 -7.48
CA THR A 21 9.48 26.89 -7.81
C THR A 21 8.76 27.48 -6.61
N GLN A 22 7.83 28.42 -6.87
CA GLN A 22 6.85 28.89 -5.87
C GLN A 22 5.58 28.02 -5.86
N GLN A 23 5.46 27.08 -6.79
CA GLN A 23 4.33 26.15 -6.92
C GLN A 23 4.88 24.72 -6.94
N PRO A 24 5.20 24.13 -5.78
CA PRO A 24 5.76 22.80 -5.71
C PRO A 24 4.77 21.73 -6.16
N LEU A 25 5.29 20.68 -6.76
CA LEU A 25 4.54 19.47 -7.07
C LEU A 25 4.47 18.57 -5.83
N TYR A 26 3.26 18.16 -5.49
CA TYR A 26 3.02 17.18 -4.44
C TYR A 26 2.77 15.81 -5.03
N LEU A 27 3.18 14.78 -4.30
CA LEU A 27 3.00 13.37 -4.68
C LEU A 27 2.01 12.67 -3.75
N MET A 28 1.34 11.66 -4.31
CA MET A 28 0.91 10.47 -3.57
C MET A 28 1.78 9.31 -4.07
N GLU A 29 2.53 8.70 -3.17
CA GLU A 29 3.43 7.60 -3.50
C GLU A 29 2.70 6.27 -3.38
N GLY A 30 2.77 5.45 -4.44
CA GLY A 30 2.13 4.15 -4.51
C GLY A 30 3.11 3.01 -4.23
N VAL A 31 2.64 1.98 -3.55
CA VAL A 31 3.39 0.73 -3.35
C VAL A 31 2.54 -0.43 -3.84
N TYR A 32 3.02 -1.12 -4.86
CA TYR A 32 2.38 -2.31 -5.41
C TYR A 32 2.85 -3.56 -4.70
N VAL A 33 1.95 -4.51 -4.53
CA VAL A 33 2.30 -5.87 -4.13
C VAL A 33 2.96 -6.61 -5.29
N ASN A 34 3.78 -7.60 -5.00
CA ASN A 34 4.36 -8.49 -6.01
C ASN A 34 3.27 -9.39 -6.61
N GLU A 35 2.79 -9.06 -7.82
CA GLU A 35 1.71 -9.78 -8.52
C GLU A 35 2.06 -11.24 -8.82
N ALA A 36 3.34 -11.58 -8.96
CA ALA A 36 3.75 -12.98 -9.12
C ALA A 36 3.47 -13.81 -7.85
N LEU A 37 3.65 -13.21 -6.66
CA LEU A 37 3.30 -13.85 -5.39
C LEU A 37 1.78 -13.92 -5.20
N VAL A 38 1.05 -12.88 -5.61
CA VAL A 38 -0.43 -12.88 -5.61
C VAL A 38 -0.96 -14.05 -6.44
N SER A 39 -0.45 -14.20 -7.66
CA SER A 39 -0.84 -15.32 -8.55
C SER A 39 -0.39 -16.69 -8.04
N GLN A 40 0.74 -16.75 -7.34
CA GLN A 40 1.30 -18.01 -6.84
C GLN A 40 0.52 -18.55 -5.64
N TYR A 41 0.14 -17.69 -4.71
CA TYR A 41 -0.43 -18.13 -3.43
C TYR A 41 -1.94 -18.03 -3.37
N ASN A 42 -2.54 -17.09 -4.11
CA ASN A 42 -3.97 -16.80 -4.05
C ASN A 42 -4.50 -16.59 -2.61
N ASP A 43 -3.65 -16.08 -1.74
CA ASP A 43 -3.88 -15.85 -0.32
C ASP A 43 -2.86 -14.82 0.20
N ALA A 44 -3.32 -13.75 0.86
CA ALA A 44 -2.48 -12.66 1.37
C ALA A 44 -1.46 -13.13 2.44
N TYR A 45 -1.75 -14.20 3.13
CA TYR A 45 -0.88 -14.84 4.13
C TYR A 45 -0.18 -16.10 3.59
N GLY A 46 -0.33 -16.36 2.28
CA GLY A 46 0.24 -17.54 1.62
C GLY A 46 1.76 -17.61 1.68
N GLY A 47 2.29 -18.84 1.54
CA GLY A 47 3.73 -19.11 1.63
C GLY A 47 4.31 -18.85 3.01
N ASP A 48 3.59 -19.25 4.07
CA ASP A 48 3.95 -18.97 5.46
C ASP A 48 4.17 -17.46 5.74
N GLY A 49 3.38 -16.60 5.08
CA GLY A 49 3.45 -15.14 5.22
C GLY A 49 4.39 -14.44 4.23
N ALA A 50 5.02 -15.16 3.32
CA ALA A 50 6.03 -14.62 2.39
C ALA A 50 5.49 -13.47 1.53
N LEU A 51 4.22 -13.53 1.08
CA LEU A 51 3.61 -12.43 0.32
C LEU A 51 3.48 -11.18 1.19
N LYS A 52 2.92 -11.31 2.39
CA LYS A 52 2.76 -10.19 3.33
C LYS A 52 4.11 -9.59 3.70
N GLU A 53 5.10 -10.40 4.04
CA GLU A 53 6.45 -9.93 4.38
C GLU A 53 7.11 -9.20 3.21
N SER A 54 6.97 -9.70 1.98
CA SER A 54 7.47 -9.03 0.78
C SER A 54 6.81 -7.64 0.60
N PHE A 55 5.49 -7.56 0.73
CA PHE A 55 4.77 -6.30 0.58
C PHE A 55 5.13 -5.30 1.68
N GLN A 56 5.26 -5.74 2.92
CA GLN A 56 5.72 -4.91 4.03
C GLN A 56 7.15 -4.39 3.81
N ALA A 57 8.04 -5.21 3.25
CA ALA A 57 9.39 -4.78 2.90
C ALA A 57 9.38 -3.72 1.78
N ASP A 58 8.53 -3.88 0.76
CA ASP A 58 8.37 -2.91 -0.33
C ASP A 58 7.82 -1.57 0.20
N ILE A 59 6.87 -1.61 1.15
CA ILE A 59 6.37 -0.41 1.84
C ILE A 59 7.49 0.30 2.60
N GLN A 60 8.30 -0.43 3.37
CA GLN A 60 9.43 0.14 4.11
C GLN A 60 10.49 0.74 3.17
N ASN A 61 10.79 0.05 2.07
CA ASN A 61 11.68 0.56 1.04
C ASN A 61 11.16 1.86 0.42
N ALA A 62 9.87 1.94 0.11
CA ALA A 62 9.26 3.15 -0.44
C ALA A 62 9.31 4.32 0.54
N VAL A 63 9.13 4.06 1.84
CA VAL A 63 9.34 5.07 2.88
C VAL A 63 10.77 5.58 2.85
N ASP A 64 11.76 4.71 2.81
CA ASP A 64 13.17 5.11 2.76
C ASP A 64 13.53 5.84 1.45
N VAL A 65 12.89 5.48 0.34
CA VAL A 65 13.07 6.14 -0.96
C VAL A 65 12.67 7.61 -0.91
N ILE A 66 11.47 7.92 -0.39
CA ILE A 66 10.99 9.32 -0.35
C ILE A 66 11.81 10.18 0.62
N HIS A 67 12.43 9.56 1.62
CA HIS A 67 13.36 10.22 2.55
C HIS A 67 14.81 10.25 2.04
N GLY A 68 15.08 9.71 0.84
CA GLY A 68 16.42 9.69 0.25
C GLY A 68 17.45 8.93 1.07
N ASN A 69 17.07 7.81 1.67
CA ASN A 69 17.88 7.10 2.66
C ASN A 69 17.97 5.59 2.42
N ILE A 70 18.11 5.16 1.16
CA ILE A 70 18.24 3.75 0.81
C ILE A 70 19.05 3.54 -0.48
N GLN A 71 19.76 2.42 -0.53
CA GLN A 71 20.32 1.87 -1.75
C GLN A 71 19.58 0.57 -2.10
N ILE A 72 18.92 0.54 -3.26
CA ILE A 72 18.22 -0.62 -3.78
C ILE A 72 19.06 -1.25 -4.90
N GLU A 73 19.23 -2.57 -4.86
CA GLU A 73 19.96 -3.28 -5.90
C GLU A 73 19.26 -3.10 -7.26
N LYS A 74 20.09 -2.91 -8.31
CA LYS A 74 19.60 -2.78 -9.68
C LYS A 74 19.29 -4.14 -10.26
N VAL A 75 18.01 -4.44 -10.42
CA VAL A 75 17.51 -5.66 -11.06
C VAL A 75 16.73 -5.28 -12.30
N ALA A 76 16.88 -6.05 -13.38
CA ALA A 76 16.17 -5.78 -14.63
C ALA A 76 14.64 -5.78 -14.41
N GLY A 77 13.98 -4.75 -14.90
CA GLY A 77 12.53 -4.57 -14.73
C GLY A 77 12.11 -3.83 -13.46
N ASN A 78 13.01 -3.60 -12.50
CA ASN A 78 12.70 -2.90 -11.26
C ASN A 78 13.51 -1.58 -11.13
N ALA A 79 12.92 -0.61 -10.47
CA ALA A 79 13.64 0.61 -10.09
C ALA A 79 14.68 0.29 -9.01
N GLY A 80 15.89 0.77 -9.21
CA GLY A 80 16.98 0.55 -8.25
C GLY A 80 18.09 1.57 -8.42
N GLY A 81 18.90 1.73 -7.41
CA GLY A 81 20.00 2.66 -7.36
C GLY A 81 20.19 3.26 -5.97
N ASN A 82 20.92 4.36 -5.90
CA ASN A 82 21.15 5.08 -4.66
C ASN A 82 20.15 6.25 -4.56
N TYR A 83 19.25 6.19 -3.59
CA TYR A 83 18.25 7.23 -3.34
C TYR A 83 18.78 8.17 -2.25
N CYS A 84 19.11 9.41 -2.65
CA CYS A 84 19.69 10.43 -1.77
C CYS A 84 18.85 11.73 -1.75
N ALA A 85 17.78 11.81 -2.54
CA ALA A 85 16.93 12.97 -2.65
C ALA A 85 15.75 12.86 -1.66
N ASP A 86 15.80 13.61 -0.58
CA ASP A 86 14.68 13.72 0.36
C ASP A 86 13.58 14.61 -0.25
N VAL A 87 12.47 13.97 -0.62
CA VAL A 87 11.25 14.61 -1.14
C VAL A 87 10.07 14.49 -0.19
N SER A 88 10.28 13.95 0.99
CA SER A 88 9.24 13.58 1.96
C SER A 88 8.28 14.72 2.28
N GLN A 89 8.75 15.95 2.36
CA GLN A 89 7.91 17.13 2.63
C GLN A 89 6.86 17.42 1.54
N TRP A 90 6.98 16.83 0.36
CA TRP A 90 6.02 16.98 -0.75
C TRP A 90 5.22 15.70 -1.02
N VAL A 91 5.40 14.67 -0.22
CA VAL A 91 4.57 13.45 -0.29
C VAL A 91 3.41 13.61 0.68
N ILE A 92 2.20 13.67 0.15
CA ILE A 92 0.97 13.97 0.92
C ILE A 92 0.22 12.71 1.37
N GLY A 93 0.62 11.53 0.92
CA GLY A 93 -0.02 10.27 1.31
C GLY A 93 0.55 9.07 0.59
N TRP A 94 0.23 7.91 1.13
CA TRP A 94 0.49 6.60 0.55
C TRP A 94 -0.71 6.08 -0.22
N ILE A 95 -0.46 5.29 -1.27
CA ILE A 95 -1.48 4.48 -1.93
C ILE A 95 -0.97 3.05 -1.94
N LEU A 96 -1.56 2.17 -1.14
CA LEU A 96 -1.10 0.80 -0.96
C LEU A 96 -1.98 -0.18 -1.72
N GLY A 97 -1.34 -1.12 -2.42
CA GLY A 97 -1.99 -2.20 -3.12
C GLY A 97 -2.21 -1.96 -4.61
N ILE A 98 -2.96 -2.85 -5.20
CA ILE A 98 -3.28 -2.94 -6.64
C ILE A 98 -4.79 -2.98 -6.84
N GLU A 99 -5.24 -3.16 -8.06
CA GLU A 99 -6.58 -3.67 -8.38
C GLU A 99 -6.60 -5.14 -7.98
N TRP A 100 -7.18 -5.46 -6.81
CA TRP A 100 -7.07 -6.78 -6.21
C TRP A 100 -7.90 -7.81 -6.99
N PRO A 101 -7.29 -8.92 -7.45
CA PRO A 101 -8.06 -10.00 -8.09
C PRO A 101 -9.12 -10.57 -7.13
N THR A 102 -10.34 -10.73 -7.62
CA THR A 102 -11.48 -11.23 -6.83
C THR A 102 -11.18 -12.57 -6.17
N GLU A 103 -10.56 -13.50 -6.92
CA GLU A 103 -10.18 -14.83 -6.42
C GLU A 103 -9.16 -14.74 -5.28
N PHE A 104 -8.25 -13.76 -5.34
CA PHE A 104 -7.25 -13.56 -4.29
C PHE A 104 -7.88 -13.09 -2.97
N VAL A 105 -8.85 -12.18 -3.07
CA VAL A 105 -9.61 -11.71 -1.90
C VAL A 105 -10.45 -12.85 -1.30
N ILE A 106 -11.17 -13.59 -2.15
CA ILE A 106 -11.95 -14.78 -1.73
C ILE A 106 -11.04 -15.82 -1.09
N GLY A 107 -9.93 -16.17 -1.74
CA GLY A 107 -8.99 -17.17 -1.24
C GLY A 107 -8.41 -16.83 0.13
N THR A 108 -8.08 -15.53 0.35
CA THR A 108 -7.65 -15.03 1.65
C THR A 108 -8.75 -15.17 2.71
N ASN A 109 -9.98 -14.76 2.38
CA ASN A 109 -11.10 -14.80 3.30
C ASN A 109 -11.49 -16.24 3.70
N GLU A 110 -11.45 -17.17 2.75
CA GLU A 110 -11.74 -18.60 3.00
C GLU A 110 -10.65 -19.31 3.81
N SER A 111 -9.38 -18.89 3.60
CA SER A 111 -8.23 -19.52 4.28
C SER A 111 -8.11 -19.09 5.75
N HIS A 112 -8.62 -17.91 6.12
CA HIS A 112 -8.42 -17.30 7.44
C HIS A 112 -9.71 -16.78 8.09
N PRO A 113 -10.81 -17.55 8.11
CA PRO A 113 -12.14 -17.07 8.53
C PRO A 113 -12.20 -16.56 9.97
N GLU A 114 -11.21 -16.89 10.80
CA GLU A 114 -11.12 -16.43 12.19
C GLU A 114 -10.54 -15.01 12.32
N MET A 115 -9.90 -14.46 11.27
CA MET A 115 -9.27 -13.15 11.29
C MET A 115 -10.32 -12.07 11.02
N THR A 116 -10.92 -11.52 12.08
CA THR A 116 -12.00 -10.54 11.97
C THR A 116 -11.68 -9.18 12.59
N SER A 117 -10.46 -9.02 13.12
CA SER A 117 -10.02 -7.77 13.72
C SER A 117 -8.50 -7.66 13.74
N PHE A 118 -8.02 -6.43 13.80
CA PHE A 118 -6.60 -6.10 13.97
C PHE A 118 -6.48 -4.86 14.86
N GLN A 119 -5.51 -4.86 15.77
CA GLN A 119 -5.22 -3.71 16.62
C GLN A 119 -3.73 -3.36 16.51
N GLY A 120 -3.42 -2.37 15.69
CA GLY A 120 -2.10 -1.77 15.59
C GLY A 120 -1.95 -0.54 16.51
N THR A 121 -0.83 0.14 16.34
CA THR A 121 -0.59 1.43 17.02
C THR A 121 -1.31 2.57 16.30
N TYR A 122 -1.31 2.60 14.98
CA TYR A 122 -1.82 3.69 14.15
C TYR A 122 -3.05 3.29 13.33
N ALA A 123 -3.18 2.01 12.99
CA ALA A 123 -4.32 1.47 12.25
C ALA A 123 -4.97 0.31 13.01
N GLN A 124 -6.27 0.16 12.84
CA GLN A 124 -7.03 -0.95 13.40
C GLN A 124 -8.12 -1.38 12.43
N ALA A 125 -8.60 -2.62 12.58
CA ALA A 125 -9.75 -3.14 11.87
C ALA A 125 -10.69 -3.86 12.82
N GLU A 126 -12.00 -3.62 12.69
CA GLU A 126 -13.04 -4.26 13.48
C GLU A 126 -14.19 -4.73 12.59
N ASN A 127 -14.75 -5.90 12.92
CA ASN A 127 -15.78 -6.57 12.09
C ASN A 127 -15.37 -6.75 10.64
N ALA A 128 -14.08 -6.91 10.42
CA ALA A 128 -13.43 -6.94 9.12
C ALA A 128 -13.39 -8.35 8.54
N SER A 129 -13.28 -8.45 7.23
CA SER A 129 -12.87 -9.69 6.58
C SER A 129 -11.36 -9.93 6.77
N PRO A 130 -10.87 -11.18 6.62
CA PRO A 130 -9.43 -11.46 6.69
C PRO A 130 -8.58 -10.61 5.72
N PHE A 131 -9.12 -10.31 4.53
CA PHE A 131 -8.42 -9.44 3.59
C PHE A 131 -8.37 -7.98 4.04
N GLU A 132 -9.42 -7.47 4.66
CA GLU A 132 -9.41 -6.13 5.26
C GLU A 132 -8.45 -6.05 6.46
N VAL A 133 -8.32 -7.13 7.24
CA VAL A 133 -7.28 -7.24 8.28
C VAL A 133 -5.89 -7.14 7.66
N PHE A 134 -5.61 -7.84 6.57
CA PHE A 134 -4.35 -7.73 5.83
C PHE A 134 -4.08 -6.28 5.37
N LEU A 135 -5.10 -5.59 4.85
CA LEU A 135 -4.96 -4.18 4.45
C LEU A 135 -4.67 -3.25 5.65
N ALA A 136 -5.32 -3.49 6.79
CA ALA A 136 -5.04 -2.74 8.03
C ALA A 136 -3.59 -2.95 8.52
N GLU A 137 -3.07 -4.18 8.45
CA GLU A 137 -1.68 -4.49 8.78
C GLU A 137 -0.68 -3.80 7.85
N THR A 138 -1.01 -3.65 6.56
CA THR A 138 -0.15 -2.93 5.61
C THR A 138 -0.16 -1.42 5.87
N ALA A 139 -1.32 -0.85 6.19
CA ALA A 139 -1.44 0.56 6.59
C ALA A 139 -0.66 0.84 7.88
N GLU A 140 -0.78 -0.03 8.90
CA GLU A 140 0.03 0.02 10.12
C GLU A 140 1.53 -0.01 9.80
N THR A 141 1.96 -0.88 8.89
CA THR A 141 3.36 -0.99 8.49
C THR A 141 3.90 0.32 7.93
N ALA A 142 3.15 0.98 7.05
CA ALA A 142 3.57 2.24 6.45
C ALA A 142 3.74 3.34 7.50
N VAL A 143 2.71 3.55 8.32
CA VAL A 143 2.71 4.64 9.31
C VAL A 143 3.70 4.36 10.44
N SER A 144 3.71 3.15 11.00
CA SER A 144 4.58 2.81 12.13
C SER A 144 6.06 2.84 11.76
N TYR A 145 6.42 2.37 10.56
CA TYR A 145 7.80 2.42 10.09
C TYR A 145 8.28 3.84 9.87
N GLU A 146 7.47 4.66 9.18
CA GLU A 146 7.82 6.06 8.91
C GLU A 146 7.91 6.87 10.21
N MET A 147 6.94 6.69 11.12
CA MET A 147 6.97 7.35 12.42
C MET A 147 8.18 6.96 13.25
N LYS A 148 8.49 5.66 13.31
CA LYS A 148 9.65 5.15 14.06
C LYS A 148 10.99 5.68 13.56
N LYS A 149 11.14 5.80 12.23
CA LYS A 149 12.43 6.13 11.60
C LYS A 149 12.60 7.61 11.32
N TYR A 150 11.51 8.30 10.98
CA TYR A 150 11.54 9.68 10.49
C TYR A 150 10.66 10.64 11.29
N ALA A 151 9.91 10.13 12.28
CA ALA A 151 8.97 10.91 13.10
C ALA A 151 7.93 11.68 12.24
N GLN A 152 7.46 11.05 11.17
CA GLN A 152 6.43 11.60 10.28
C GLN A 152 5.28 10.61 10.11
N GLN A 153 4.09 11.15 9.93
CA GLN A 153 2.88 10.41 9.61
C GLN A 153 2.26 11.03 8.36
N ARG A 154 1.56 10.22 7.59
CA ARG A 154 0.78 10.70 6.44
C ARG A 154 -0.41 9.79 6.16
N PRO A 155 -1.48 10.31 5.54
CA PRO A 155 -2.64 9.51 5.19
C PRO A 155 -2.30 8.32 4.31
N VAL A 156 -3.04 7.24 4.49
CA VAL A 156 -2.95 6.01 3.68
C VAL A 156 -4.26 5.83 2.93
N ALA A 157 -4.17 5.69 1.61
CA ALA A 157 -5.25 5.21 0.76
C ALA A 157 -4.98 3.76 0.40
N LEU A 158 -6.00 2.94 0.46
CA LEU A 158 -5.97 1.55 0.03
C LEU A 158 -6.55 1.45 -1.38
N SER A 159 -5.83 0.77 -2.28
CA SER A 159 -6.33 0.53 -3.65
C SER A 159 -7.49 -0.44 -3.61
N ASN A 160 -8.47 -0.21 -4.47
CA ASN A 160 -9.57 -1.14 -4.70
C ASN A 160 -9.94 -1.14 -6.19
N TRP A 161 -10.83 -2.03 -6.58
CA TRP A 161 -11.30 -2.18 -7.95
C TRP A 161 -12.82 -2.40 -7.95
N ALA A 162 -13.50 -2.05 -9.05
CA ALA A 162 -14.94 -2.18 -9.19
C ALA A 162 -15.49 -3.59 -8.91
N THR A 163 -14.70 -4.64 -9.16
CA THR A 163 -15.11 -6.04 -8.85
C THR A 163 -14.99 -6.43 -7.37
N THR A 164 -14.37 -5.59 -6.55
CA THR A 164 -14.10 -5.88 -5.13
C THR A 164 -14.43 -4.72 -4.21
N ASP A 165 -14.97 -3.61 -4.71
CA ASP A 165 -15.44 -2.53 -3.86
C ASP A 165 -16.84 -2.86 -3.27
N PRO A 166 -17.33 -2.13 -2.26
CA PRO A 166 -18.61 -2.40 -1.63
C PRO A 166 -19.82 -1.82 -2.39
N LEU A 167 -19.63 -1.29 -3.59
CA LEU A 167 -20.69 -0.69 -4.40
C LEU A 167 -21.30 -1.72 -5.35
N GLU A 168 -22.59 -1.56 -5.67
CA GLU A 168 -23.25 -2.37 -6.70
C GLU A 168 -23.00 -1.79 -8.09
N HIS A 169 -22.61 -2.63 -9.03
CA HIS A 169 -22.28 -2.25 -10.42
C HIS A 169 -23.21 -2.91 -11.46
N PRO A 170 -24.53 -2.65 -11.45
CA PRO A 170 -25.51 -3.40 -12.23
C PRO A 170 -25.36 -3.27 -13.75
N ASN A 171 -24.54 -2.35 -14.23
CA ASN A 171 -24.29 -2.10 -15.65
C ASN A 171 -22.89 -2.51 -16.12
N GLU A 172 -22.12 -3.16 -15.27
CA GLU A 172 -20.77 -3.60 -15.62
C GLU A 172 -20.80 -4.81 -16.58
N PRO A 173 -19.74 -4.96 -17.43
CA PRO A 173 -19.75 -5.98 -18.47
C PRO A 173 -19.51 -7.42 -17.98
N ASN A 174 -19.09 -7.62 -16.75
CA ASN A 174 -18.79 -8.92 -16.14
C ASN A 174 -19.58 -9.15 -14.86
N PRO A 175 -20.90 -9.26 -14.93
CA PRO A 175 -21.76 -9.35 -13.75
C PRO A 175 -21.48 -10.60 -12.88
N ASP A 176 -20.91 -11.65 -13.46
CA ASP A 176 -20.62 -12.89 -12.72
C ASP A 176 -19.40 -12.76 -11.77
N MET A 177 -18.57 -11.74 -11.97
CA MET A 177 -17.38 -11.50 -11.15
C MET A 177 -17.51 -10.26 -10.26
N GLU A 178 -18.48 -9.40 -10.54
CA GLU A 178 -18.74 -8.23 -9.75
C GLU A 178 -19.56 -8.58 -8.51
N ASP A 179 -19.32 -7.85 -7.45
CA ASP A 179 -19.99 -8.03 -6.16
C ASP A 179 -19.83 -9.46 -5.57
N ALA A 180 -18.90 -10.27 -6.11
CA ALA A 180 -18.62 -11.61 -5.57
C ALA A 180 -17.97 -11.57 -4.17
N VAL A 181 -17.22 -10.53 -3.89
CA VAL A 181 -16.62 -10.21 -2.58
C VAL A 181 -16.42 -8.71 -2.47
N SER A 182 -16.67 -8.15 -1.30
CA SER A 182 -16.45 -6.74 -1.02
C SER A 182 -15.22 -6.54 -0.13
N ILE A 183 -14.49 -5.48 -0.40
CA ILE A 183 -13.46 -4.90 0.48
C ILE A 183 -14.03 -3.57 0.98
N ASP A 184 -14.59 -3.58 2.19
CA ASP A 184 -15.14 -2.39 2.81
C ASP A 184 -14.07 -1.73 3.71
N THR A 185 -13.47 -0.67 3.20
CA THR A 185 -12.45 0.07 3.93
C THR A 185 -12.99 0.86 5.12
N GLU A 186 -14.31 0.96 5.32
CA GLU A 186 -14.89 1.55 6.54
C GLU A 186 -14.64 0.69 7.79
N HIS A 187 -14.34 -0.60 7.62
CA HIS A 187 -13.88 -1.46 8.70
C HIS A 187 -12.46 -1.13 9.19
N ILE A 188 -11.70 -0.36 8.41
CA ILE A 188 -10.31 0.00 8.71
C ILE A 188 -10.27 1.46 9.15
N THR A 189 -9.84 1.70 10.37
CA THR A 189 -9.82 3.03 10.95
C THR A 189 -8.46 3.38 11.55
N ALA A 190 -8.18 4.67 11.63
CA ALA A 190 -7.03 5.17 12.35
C ALA A 190 -7.28 5.08 13.86
N THR A 191 -6.24 4.82 14.63
CA THR A 191 -6.28 4.93 16.09
C THR A 191 -6.08 6.39 16.54
N ASN A 192 -6.25 6.66 17.83
CA ASN A 192 -5.98 7.99 18.41
C ASN A 192 -4.49 8.40 18.35
N ALA A 193 -3.58 7.49 18.02
CA ALA A 193 -2.15 7.79 17.85
C ALA A 193 -1.81 8.32 16.45
N PHE A 194 -2.75 8.24 15.52
CA PHE A 194 -2.59 8.79 14.18
C PHE A 194 -2.98 10.27 14.18
N GLU A 195 -2.05 11.15 13.80
CA GLU A 195 -2.17 12.62 13.89
C GLU A 195 -2.04 13.34 12.52
N ALA A 196 -2.00 12.61 11.39
CA ALA A 196 -1.81 13.19 10.05
C ALA A 196 -3.11 13.67 9.39
#